data_a4bd6db374cb52b08b904c6d2f6824ff
#
_entry.id   a4bd6db374cb52b08b904c6d2f6824ff
#
_cell.length_a   1.000
_cell.length_b   1.000
_cell.length_c   1.000
_cell.angle_alpha   90.00
_cell.angle_beta   90.00
_cell.angle_gamma   90.00
#
_symmetry.space_group_name_H-M   'P 1'
#
loop_
_entity.id
_entity.type
_entity.pdbx_description
1 polymer ?
#
loop_
_entity_poly.entity_id
_entity_poly.type
_entity_poly.pdbx_seq_one_letter_code
_entity_poly.pdbx_strand_id
1 'polypeptide(L)'
;MLTSNEHYLLEQLLIKEDYQTYEELAQSLRLSVRSIRNLLAKLQPYFEQNNLELVKKYGFGVKLVSQLTNEKNLIKCVDTSLTYRREVMKLILLFNFRKKTSINKLSEMLFLTKNAVISDLKSIERELYLYDLKIKKDYQGTEVIGERKNIKVAIIDAVHKFGTSVIFDNRKLLSDDEYVATLILVEDFEEEIQFSIKELEEQFSYSFNYDFFKTLVIHIMVDILLFGEIGAAKKGRSREDIGLYFQSRLEQRLNFYFNDQYNPERFREYCDAFEEMTIEENGFLPKYSVAKELLIAYCQIRNAAFFEEQQLTAKLAKQIEQLDKRAEYRIGIFHPFLNNLMNEHGTEFIALKLSTYVLKDQLPKISDDELCFFLIILANSQMSEKRELTVCIQMNHSSESKKYIQKMLEKELPLSKISICSTDQDRSEGPKVDKRVVFIQNEDLSVQEGKILSMDVLNAGHIAALKHEMGTIRSQKLLIKLNKYFRRETIFIDPFASKRKEDALRQIEAFLSTKELAKEAFIERALMEDNVNPIFWRSKKAALIICSIDYSSKNHLLKFRLPVQIKWRENNELSRVDKIYVLVTAKPDVKDMSLVFREIQFNRLLE
;
A
#
# COMPACT_ATOMS: atom_id res chain seq x y z
N MET A 1 -24.14 4.17 21.32
CA MET A 1 -22.96 4.53 20.49
C MET A 1 -22.17 5.62 21.19
N LEU A 2 -20.87 5.45 21.28
CA LEU A 2 -20.00 6.41 21.94
C LEU A 2 -19.78 7.66 21.05
N THR A 3 -19.70 8.83 21.66
CA THR A 3 -19.28 10.05 20.97
C THR A 3 -17.78 9.99 20.66
N SER A 4 -17.29 10.81 19.72
CA SER A 4 -15.86 10.85 19.37
C SER A 4 -14.94 11.05 20.59
N ASN A 5 -15.35 11.87 21.55
CA ASN A 5 -14.56 12.12 22.76
C ASN A 5 -14.61 10.93 23.75
N GLU A 6 -15.74 10.25 23.88
CA GLU A 6 -15.89 9.03 24.66
C GLU A 6 -15.03 7.92 24.09
N HIS A 7 -14.98 7.85 22.76
CA HIS A 7 -14.19 6.87 22.03
C HIS A 7 -12.67 7.09 22.21
N TYR A 8 -12.19 8.32 22.00
CA TYR A 8 -10.77 8.64 22.22
C TYR A 8 -10.34 8.42 23.67
N LEU A 9 -11.22 8.70 24.63
CA LEU A 9 -10.94 8.44 26.03
C LEU A 9 -10.81 6.94 26.32
N LEU A 10 -11.70 6.13 25.75
CA LEU A 10 -11.67 4.68 25.86
C LEU A 10 -10.39 4.09 25.23
N GLU A 11 -10.03 4.55 24.04
CA GLU A 11 -8.82 4.15 23.33
C GLU A 11 -7.55 4.47 24.16
N GLN A 12 -7.46 5.67 24.73
CA GLN A 12 -6.33 6.05 25.60
C GLN A 12 -6.21 5.16 26.84
N LEU A 13 -7.34 4.79 27.43
CA LEU A 13 -7.38 3.93 28.62
C LEU A 13 -7.04 2.46 28.31
N LEU A 14 -7.29 2.00 27.06
CA LEU A 14 -6.96 0.62 26.62
C LEU A 14 -5.51 0.48 26.15
N ILE A 15 -4.94 1.52 25.53
CA ILE A 15 -3.56 1.49 25.00
C ILE A 15 -2.53 1.55 26.12
N LYS A 16 -2.80 2.28 27.20
CA LYS A 16 -1.88 2.40 28.33
C LYS A 16 -2.27 1.43 29.44
N GLU A 17 -1.43 0.45 29.68
CA GLU A 17 -1.60 -0.56 30.74
C GLU A 17 -1.41 0.00 32.16
N ASP A 18 -0.94 1.25 32.30
CA ASP A 18 -0.70 1.92 33.58
C ASP A 18 -1.78 2.94 33.93
N TYR A 19 -1.83 3.33 35.22
CA TYR A 19 -2.71 4.38 35.70
C TYR A 19 -2.42 5.71 35.01
N GLN A 20 -3.47 6.41 34.59
CA GLN A 20 -3.40 7.73 33.96
C GLN A 20 -4.15 8.74 34.86
N THR A 21 -3.52 9.88 35.10
CA THR A 21 -4.16 10.96 35.84
C THR A 21 -5.23 11.64 35.00
N TYR A 22 -6.19 12.28 35.65
CA TYR A 22 -7.21 13.07 34.94
C TYR A 22 -6.61 14.23 34.14
N GLU A 23 -5.49 14.78 34.61
CA GLU A 23 -4.73 15.86 33.97
C GLU A 23 -4.06 15.36 32.69
N GLU A 24 -3.43 14.19 32.70
CA GLU A 24 -2.84 13.57 31.52
C GLU A 24 -3.89 13.26 30.44
N LEU A 25 -5.04 12.69 30.85
CA LEU A 25 -6.16 12.44 29.96
C LEU A 25 -6.75 13.72 29.40
N ALA A 26 -6.85 14.77 30.23
CA ALA A 26 -7.35 16.09 29.82
C ALA A 26 -6.40 16.74 28.78
N GLN A 27 -5.09 16.62 28.99
CA GLN A 27 -4.09 17.16 28.09
C GLN A 27 -4.07 16.41 26.75
N SER A 28 -4.12 15.06 26.77
CA SER A 28 -4.10 14.22 25.56
C SER A 28 -5.33 14.47 24.66
N LEU A 29 -6.50 14.66 25.28
CA LEU A 29 -7.77 14.90 24.59
C LEU A 29 -8.08 16.38 24.34
N ARG A 30 -7.26 17.30 24.86
CA ARG A 30 -7.50 18.77 24.86
C ARG A 30 -8.86 19.16 25.45
N LEU A 31 -9.22 18.50 26.54
CA LEU A 31 -10.46 18.71 27.27
C LEU A 31 -10.16 19.18 28.69
N SER A 32 -11.18 19.71 29.40
CA SER A 32 -11.03 19.99 30.82
C SER A 32 -11.08 18.71 31.65
N VAL A 33 -10.44 18.71 32.83
CA VAL A 33 -10.52 17.61 33.82
C VAL A 33 -11.98 17.29 34.17
N ARG A 34 -12.83 18.31 34.25
CA ARG A 34 -14.28 18.15 34.49
C ARG A 34 -14.95 17.41 33.35
N SER A 35 -14.58 17.70 32.10
CA SER A 35 -15.10 16.99 30.91
C SER A 35 -14.67 15.52 30.91
N ILE A 36 -13.43 15.20 31.28
CA ILE A 36 -12.95 13.82 31.38
C ILE A 36 -13.76 13.03 32.44
N ARG A 37 -14.00 13.61 33.62
CA ARG A 37 -14.83 12.96 34.65
C ARG A 37 -16.25 12.69 34.16
N ASN A 38 -16.85 13.64 33.46
CA ASN A 38 -18.20 13.47 32.89
C ASN A 38 -18.23 12.37 31.79
N LEU A 39 -17.20 12.30 30.95
CA LEU A 39 -17.08 11.27 29.92
C LEU A 39 -16.91 9.88 30.55
N LEU A 40 -16.07 9.74 31.58
CA LEU A 40 -15.92 8.47 32.31
C LEU A 40 -17.21 8.02 33.00
N ALA A 41 -17.97 8.96 33.56
CA ALA A 41 -19.28 8.65 34.15
C ALA A 41 -20.28 8.15 33.09
N LYS A 42 -20.27 8.74 31.89
CA LYS A 42 -21.11 8.29 30.78
C LYS A 42 -20.69 6.96 30.20
N LEU A 43 -19.40 6.63 30.26
CA LEU A 43 -18.84 5.36 29.81
C LEU A 43 -19.07 4.20 30.78
N GLN A 44 -19.51 4.47 32.04
CA GLN A 44 -19.70 3.46 33.04
C GLN A 44 -20.65 2.31 32.60
N PRO A 45 -21.85 2.58 32.01
CA PRO A 45 -22.71 1.50 31.50
C PRO A 45 -22.06 0.69 30.38
N TYR A 46 -21.23 1.33 29.56
CA TYR A 46 -20.48 0.65 28.51
C TYR A 46 -19.41 -0.28 29.08
N PHE A 47 -18.70 0.13 30.13
CA PHE A 47 -17.73 -0.72 30.81
C PHE A 47 -18.40 -1.95 31.41
N GLU A 48 -19.55 -1.80 32.05
CA GLU A 48 -20.31 -2.89 32.65
C GLU A 48 -20.80 -3.91 31.60
N GLN A 49 -21.30 -3.43 30.44
CA GLN A 49 -21.75 -4.29 29.35
C GLN A 49 -20.63 -5.08 28.68
N ASN A 50 -19.40 -4.60 28.74
CA ASN A 50 -18.24 -5.21 28.09
C ASN A 50 -17.28 -5.90 29.08
N ASN A 51 -17.69 -6.15 30.31
CA ASN A 51 -16.90 -6.74 31.39
C ASN A 51 -15.57 -6.02 31.64
N LEU A 52 -15.61 -4.68 31.55
CA LEU A 52 -14.49 -3.79 31.84
C LEU A 52 -14.71 -3.15 33.20
N GLU A 53 -13.66 -3.03 33.98
CA GLU A 53 -13.67 -2.36 35.27
C GLU A 53 -12.77 -1.12 35.26
N LEU A 54 -13.32 0.04 35.60
CA LEU A 54 -12.55 1.27 35.78
C LEU A 54 -12.00 1.33 37.20
N VAL A 55 -10.77 0.93 37.39
CA VAL A 55 -10.07 0.98 38.68
C VAL A 55 -9.54 2.40 38.91
N LYS A 56 -9.90 3.00 40.07
CA LYS A 56 -9.43 4.31 40.51
C LYS A 56 -8.48 4.15 41.69
N LYS A 57 -7.27 4.74 41.58
CA LYS A 57 -6.29 4.72 42.66
C LYS A 57 -5.92 6.15 43.03
N TYR A 58 -6.09 6.46 44.29
CA TYR A 58 -5.79 7.79 44.82
C TYR A 58 -4.32 8.19 44.58
N GLY A 59 -4.08 9.35 44.00
CA GLY A 59 -2.74 9.84 43.66
C GLY A 59 -2.14 9.27 42.37
N PHE A 60 -2.72 8.22 41.77
CA PHE A 60 -2.23 7.58 40.56
C PHE A 60 -3.16 7.78 39.33
N GLY A 61 -4.45 8.00 39.58
CA GLY A 61 -5.43 8.22 38.52
C GLY A 61 -6.36 7.02 38.27
N VAL A 62 -6.66 6.75 37.00
CA VAL A 62 -7.60 5.73 36.54
C VAL A 62 -6.93 4.75 35.61
N LYS A 63 -7.34 3.47 35.67
CA LYS A 63 -6.92 2.40 34.75
C LYS A 63 -8.13 1.56 34.40
N LEU A 64 -8.20 1.11 33.14
CA LEU A 64 -9.21 0.16 32.69
C LEU A 64 -8.65 -1.26 32.78
N VAL A 65 -9.38 -2.18 33.38
CA VAL A 65 -8.98 -3.58 33.58
C VAL A 65 -10.07 -4.47 32.98
N SER A 66 -9.68 -5.46 32.18
CA SER A 66 -10.58 -6.48 31.68
C SER A 66 -10.73 -7.63 32.66
N GLN A 67 -11.96 -8.06 32.92
CA GLN A 67 -12.22 -9.25 33.73
C GLN A 67 -12.13 -10.55 32.93
N LEU A 68 -11.94 -10.48 31.61
CA LEU A 68 -11.80 -11.61 30.70
C LEU A 68 -10.39 -11.72 30.15
N THR A 69 -9.83 -12.93 30.14
CA THR A 69 -8.45 -13.26 29.76
C THR A 69 -8.15 -13.16 28.23
N ASN A 70 -9.07 -12.66 27.43
CA ASN A 70 -8.90 -12.53 25.97
C ASN A 70 -8.83 -11.08 25.51
N GLU A 71 -7.65 -10.46 25.62
CA GLU A 71 -7.36 -9.08 25.16
C GLU A 71 -7.67 -8.82 23.69
N LYS A 72 -7.59 -9.86 22.84
CA LYS A 72 -7.88 -9.72 21.38
C LYS A 72 -9.33 -9.34 21.06
N ASN A 73 -10.28 -9.65 21.92
CA ASN A 73 -11.70 -9.31 21.69
C ASN A 73 -12.05 -7.87 22.11
N LEU A 74 -11.28 -7.26 23.00
CA LEU A 74 -11.50 -5.90 23.46
C LEU A 74 -11.13 -4.83 22.42
N ILE A 75 -10.06 -5.06 21.67
CA ILE A 75 -9.64 -4.18 20.57
C ILE A 75 -10.69 -4.17 19.43
N LYS A 76 -11.38 -5.29 19.20
CA LYS A 76 -12.49 -5.38 18.23
C LYS A 76 -13.70 -4.52 18.58
N CYS A 77 -14.00 -4.28 19.85
CA CYS A 77 -15.14 -3.45 20.27
C CYS A 77 -14.91 -1.94 20.10
N VAL A 78 -13.67 -1.51 19.82
CA VAL A 78 -13.28 -0.09 19.82
C VAL A 78 -13.20 0.51 18.42
N ASP A 79 -13.36 -0.28 17.36
CA ASP A 79 -13.25 0.21 15.98
C ASP A 79 -14.52 0.92 15.48
N THR A 80 -15.06 1.85 16.30
CA THR A 80 -16.09 2.82 15.90
C THR A 80 -15.46 4.07 15.30
N SER A 81 -14.31 3.93 14.62
CA SER A 81 -13.70 5.02 13.89
C SER A 81 -14.68 5.56 12.85
N LEU A 82 -14.54 6.83 12.49
CA LEU A 82 -15.33 7.45 11.42
C LEU A 82 -15.27 6.60 10.14
N THR A 83 -14.15 5.95 9.90
CA THR A 83 -13.89 5.05 8.77
C THR A 83 -14.73 3.78 8.85
N TYR A 84 -14.75 3.09 9.99
CA TYR A 84 -15.57 1.89 10.20
C TYR A 84 -17.07 2.20 10.04
N ARG A 85 -17.55 3.28 10.63
CA ARG A 85 -18.95 3.72 10.50
C ARG A 85 -19.35 3.94 9.04
N ARG A 86 -18.49 4.60 8.25
CA ARG A 86 -18.71 4.81 6.82
C ARG A 86 -18.71 3.49 6.06
N GLU A 87 -17.86 2.57 6.45
CA GLU A 87 -17.79 1.24 5.85
C GLU A 87 -19.08 0.46 6.11
N VAL A 88 -19.59 0.43 7.34
CA VAL A 88 -20.88 -0.18 7.66
C VAL A 88 -22.01 0.46 6.87
N MET A 89 -22.05 1.81 6.77
CA MET A 89 -23.05 2.51 5.94
C MET A 89 -22.94 2.12 4.45
N LYS A 90 -21.73 2.01 3.94
CA LYS A 90 -21.45 1.55 2.57
C LYS A 90 -21.97 0.14 2.36
N LEU A 91 -21.68 -0.80 3.26
CA LEU A 91 -22.17 -2.18 3.21
C LEU A 91 -23.70 -2.24 3.25
N ILE A 92 -24.37 -1.46 4.10
CA ILE A 92 -25.83 -1.37 4.11
C ILE A 92 -26.38 -1.01 2.72
N LEU A 93 -25.79 -0.05 2.05
CA LEU A 93 -26.19 0.37 0.71
C LEU A 93 -25.89 -0.70 -0.36
N LEU A 94 -24.75 -1.39 -0.25
CA LEU A 94 -24.32 -2.43 -1.18
C LEU A 94 -25.17 -3.69 -1.07
N PHE A 95 -25.49 -4.16 0.15
CA PHE A 95 -26.38 -5.30 0.38
C PHE A 95 -27.84 -4.98 0.01
N ASN A 96 -28.26 -3.72 0.12
CA ASN A 96 -29.56 -3.24 -0.35
C ASN A 96 -29.51 -2.66 -1.77
N PHE A 97 -28.61 -3.14 -2.60
CA PHE A 97 -28.49 -2.79 -4.01
C PHE A 97 -29.85 -2.85 -4.74
N ARG A 98 -30.15 -1.84 -5.56
CA ARG A 98 -31.44 -1.63 -6.22
C ARG A 98 -32.64 -1.39 -5.29
N LYS A 99 -32.43 -1.31 -3.97
CA LYS A 99 -33.44 -0.89 -3.01
C LYS A 99 -33.11 0.52 -2.51
N LYS A 100 -34.13 1.36 -2.40
CA LYS A 100 -33.93 2.73 -1.92
C LYS A 100 -33.92 2.77 -0.40
N THR A 101 -32.87 3.33 0.17
CA THR A 101 -32.72 3.50 1.62
C THR A 101 -32.81 4.99 1.96
N SER A 102 -33.79 5.38 2.77
CA SER A 102 -33.98 6.78 3.14
C SER A 102 -32.91 7.27 4.14
N ILE A 103 -32.60 8.57 4.10
CA ILE A 103 -31.67 9.19 5.07
C ILE A 103 -32.20 9.01 6.50
N ASN A 104 -33.54 9.04 6.71
CA ASN A 104 -34.14 8.79 8.01
C ASN A 104 -33.83 7.37 8.48
N LYS A 105 -34.03 6.34 7.61
CA LYS A 105 -33.72 4.94 7.93
C LYS A 105 -32.24 4.78 8.29
N LEU A 106 -31.31 5.34 7.52
CA LEU A 106 -29.88 5.30 7.84
C LEU A 106 -29.54 6.03 9.15
N SER A 107 -30.18 7.18 9.41
CA SER A 107 -30.03 7.95 10.65
C SER A 107 -30.45 7.13 11.88
N GLU A 108 -31.59 6.45 11.80
CA GLU A 108 -32.14 5.59 12.86
C GLU A 108 -31.28 4.32 13.06
N MET A 109 -30.95 3.60 11.98
CA MET A 109 -30.16 2.37 12.02
C MET A 109 -28.76 2.59 12.61
N LEU A 110 -28.11 3.72 12.29
CA LEU A 110 -26.74 4.01 12.69
C LEU A 110 -26.65 4.98 13.88
N PHE A 111 -27.79 5.40 14.43
CA PHE A 111 -27.89 6.38 15.52
C PHE A 111 -27.13 7.68 15.22
N LEU A 112 -27.26 8.20 13.99
CA LEU A 112 -26.58 9.39 13.51
C LEU A 112 -27.56 10.54 13.27
N THR A 113 -27.04 11.77 13.27
CA THR A 113 -27.82 12.91 12.78
C THR A 113 -27.93 12.85 11.25
N LYS A 114 -29.01 13.38 10.67
CA LYS A 114 -29.19 13.46 9.20
C LYS A 114 -28.01 14.16 8.50
N ASN A 115 -27.47 15.21 9.11
CA ASN A 115 -26.31 15.93 8.56
C ASN A 115 -25.05 15.07 8.53
N ALA A 116 -24.83 14.22 9.55
CA ALA A 116 -23.72 13.27 9.57
C ALA A 116 -23.89 12.22 8.46
N VAL A 117 -25.11 11.66 8.29
CA VAL A 117 -25.42 10.72 7.20
C VAL A 117 -25.15 11.36 5.83
N ILE A 118 -25.60 12.59 5.59
CA ILE A 118 -25.38 13.30 4.33
C ILE A 118 -23.87 13.51 4.06
N SER A 119 -23.11 13.89 5.11
CA SER A 119 -21.66 14.05 4.99
C SER A 119 -20.95 12.73 4.67
N ASP A 120 -21.35 11.65 5.34
CA ASP A 120 -20.76 10.33 5.12
C ASP A 120 -21.13 9.78 3.74
N LEU A 121 -22.37 9.95 3.28
CA LEU A 121 -22.80 9.59 1.93
C LEU A 121 -21.99 10.27 0.82
N LYS A 122 -21.55 11.53 1.01
CA LYS A 122 -20.67 12.22 0.06
C LYS A 122 -19.28 11.56 -0.01
N SER A 123 -18.77 11.08 1.12
CA SER A 123 -17.48 10.37 1.16
C SER A 123 -17.60 8.98 0.53
N ILE A 124 -18.67 8.25 0.85
CA ILE A 124 -18.98 6.93 0.28
C ILE A 124 -19.18 7.03 -1.25
N GLU A 125 -19.83 8.06 -1.75
CA GLU A 125 -20.04 8.29 -3.18
C GLU A 125 -18.71 8.38 -3.94
N ARG A 126 -17.72 9.06 -3.38
CA ARG A 126 -16.37 9.15 -3.95
C ARG A 126 -15.65 7.79 -3.94
N GLU A 127 -15.80 7.01 -2.86
CA GLU A 127 -15.23 5.67 -2.79
C GLU A 127 -15.89 4.73 -3.80
N LEU A 128 -17.22 4.73 -3.88
CA LEU A 128 -17.96 3.86 -4.80
C LEU A 128 -17.65 4.14 -6.27
N TYR A 129 -17.29 5.39 -6.61
CA TYR A 129 -16.85 5.74 -7.95
C TYR A 129 -15.62 4.94 -8.41
N LEU A 130 -14.76 4.51 -7.48
CA LEU A 130 -13.57 3.70 -7.76
C LEU A 130 -13.91 2.28 -8.24
N TYR A 131 -15.12 1.83 -7.93
CA TYR A 131 -15.67 0.53 -8.35
C TYR A 131 -16.63 0.68 -9.54
N ASP A 132 -16.66 1.83 -10.24
CA ASP A 132 -17.66 2.15 -11.26
C ASP A 132 -19.10 2.07 -10.72
N LEU A 133 -19.29 2.36 -9.45
CA LEU A 133 -20.59 2.42 -8.78
C LEU A 133 -20.99 3.89 -8.56
N LYS A 134 -22.28 4.18 -8.66
CA LYS A 134 -22.84 5.52 -8.46
C LYS A 134 -23.93 5.51 -7.41
N ILE A 135 -24.06 6.59 -6.66
CA ILE A 135 -25.18 6.83 -5.76
C ILE A 135 -26.22 7.70 -6.46
N LYS A 136 -27.42 7.17 -6.64
CA LYS A 136 -28.58 7.96 -7.08
C LYS A 136 -29.39 8.36 -5.85
N LYS A 137 -29.77 9.62 -5.80
CA LYS A 137 -30.56 10.20 -4.69
C LYS A 137 -31.84 10.79 -5.27
N ASP A 138 -32.97 10.44 -4.68
CA ASP A 138 -34.25 11.04 -4.99
C ASP A 138 -35.09 11.24 -3.70
N TYR A 139 -36.35 11.66 -3.88
CA TYR A 139 -37.25 11.90 -2.75
C TYR A 139 -37.61 10.64 -1.95
N GLN A 140 -37.43 9.44 -2.54
CA GLN A 140 -37.71 8.15 -1.89
C GLN A 140 -36.49 7.62 -1.13
N GLY A 141 -35.28 8.09 -1.46
CA GLY A 141 -34.05 7.69 -0.77
C GLY A 141 -32.81 7.64 -1.63
N THR A 142 -31.84 6.88 -1.15
CA THR A 142 -30.52 6.66 -1.74
C THR A 142 -30.41 5.24 -2.25
N GLU A 143 -29.91 5.07 -3.47
CA GLU A 143 -29.76 3.78 -4.16
C GLU A 143 -28.38 3.70 -4.79
N VAL A 144 -27.71 2.54 -4.69
CA VAL A 144 -26.47 2.26 -5.43
C VAL A 144 -26.81 1.69 -6.81
N ILE A 145 -26.19 2.27 -7.85
CA ILE A 145 -26.35 1.85 -9.25
C ILE A 145 -25.00 1.42 -9.80
N GLY A 146 -24.98 0.31 -10.52
CA GLY A 146 -23.81 -0.23 -11.20
C GLY A 146 -23.97 -1.72 -11.47
N GLU A 147 -22.89 -2.35 -11.90
CA GLU A 147 -22.86 -3.79 -12.15
C GLU A 147 -22.67 -4.56 -10.83
N ARG A 148 -23.36 -5.71 -10.72
CA ARG A 148 -23.29 -6.55 -9.51
C ARG A 148 -21.87 -7.02 -9.18
N LYS A 149 -21.07 -7.34 -10.22
CA LYS A 149 -19.65 -7.70 -10.04
C LYS A 149 -18.83 -6.60 -9.35
N ASN A 150 -19.15 -5.33 -9.61
CA ASN A 150 -18.50 -4.19 -8.97
C ASN A 150 -18.92 -4.04 -7.50
N ILE A 151 -20.18 -4.34 -7.19
CA ILE A 151 -20.70 -4.39 -5.82
C ILE A 151 -19.96 -5.45 -5.02
N LYS A 152 -19.80 -6.65 -5.60
CA LYS A 152 -19.04 -7.73 -4.99
C LYS A 152 -17.61 -7.28 -4.63
N VAL A 153 -16.89 -6.67 -5.56
CA VAL A 153 -15.53 -6.18 -5.31
C VAL A 153 -15.51 -5.17 -4.16
N ALA A 154 -16.47 -4.24 -4.12
CA ALA A 154 -16.56 -3.25 -3.06
C ALA A 154 -16.85 -3.86 -1.67
N ILE A 155 -17.65 -4.94 -1.60
CA ILE A 155 -17.90 -5.68 -0.35
C ILE A 155 -16.67 -6.48 0.06
N ILE A 156 -16.00 -7.16 -0.86
CA ILE A 156 -14.78 -7.91 -0.59
C ILE A 156 -13.68 -6.99 -0.03
N ASP A 157 -13.49 -5.81 -0.61
CA ASP A 157 -12.54 -4.83 -0.10
C ASP A 157 -12.88 -4.36 1.32
N ALA A 158 -14.17 -4.21 1.65
CA ALA A 158 -14.60 -3.89 3.00
C ALA A 158 -14.25 -5.02 3.99
N VAL A 159 -14.49 -6.27 3.59
CA VAL A 159 -14.17 -7.45 4.40
C VAL A 159 -12.66 -7.60 4.59
N HIS A 160 -11.87 -7.32 3.56
CA HIS A 160 -10.41 -7.34 3.70
C HIS A 160 -9.88 -6.28 4.66
N LYS A 161 -10.45 -5.07 4.64
CA LYS A 161 -10.04 -3.98 5.52
C LYS A 161 -10.39 -4.20 6.98
N PHE A 162 -11.58 -4.74 7.25
CA PHE A 162 -12.16 -4.79 8.60
C PHE A 162 -12.38 -6.22 9.13
N GLY A 163 -12.05 -7.23 8.35
CA GLY A 163 -12.33 -8.64 8.63
C GLY A 163 -13.78 -9.03 8.36
N THR A 164 -14.06 -10.32 8.43
CA THR A 164 -15.41 -10.88 8.26
C THR A 164 -16.40 -10.36 9.30
N SER A 165 -15.91 -9.97 10.48
CA SER A 165 -16.71 -9.38 11.55
C SER A 165 -17.49 -8.13 11.11
N VAL A 166 -17.02 -7.36 10.12
CA VAL A 166 -17.78 -6.20 9.60
C VAL A 166 -19.15 -6.59 9.05
N ILE A 167 -19.28 -7.81 8.54
CA ILE A 167 -20.56 -8.39 8.11
C ILE A 167 -21.32 -8.99 9.30
N PHE A 168 -20.69 -9.90 10.03
CA PHE A 168 -21.37 -10.69 11.08
C PHE A 168 -21.80 -9.84 12.29
N ASP A 169 -21.01 -8.85 12.72
CA ASP A 169 -21.37 -7.95 13.83
C ASP A 169 -22.48 -6.97 13.45
N ASN A 170 -22.63 -6.65 12.17
CA ASN A 170 -23.64 -5.72 11.65
C ASN A 170 -24.80 -6.43 10.92
N ARG A 171 -24.91 -7.74 11.00
CA ARG A 171 -25.86 -8.57 10.25
C ARG A 171 -27.31 -8.06 10.27
N LYS A 172 -27.78 -7.58 11.42
CA LYS A 172 -29.14 -7.03 11.57
C LYS A 172 -29.39 -5.73 10.80
N LEU A 173 -28.32 -5.05 10.40
CA LEU A 173 -28.36 -3.78 9.68
C LEU A 173 -28.19 -3.95 8.16
N LEU A 174 -27.53 -5.03 7.71
CA LEU A 174 -27.07 -5.13 6.34
C LEU A 174 -28.18 -5.44 5.34
N SER A 175 -29.11 -6.33 5.66
CA SER A 175 -30.17 -6.70 4.73
C SER A 175 -31.46 -7.08 5.44
N ASP A 176 -32.59 -6.69 4.82
CA ASP A 176 -33.93 -7.14 5.19
C ASP A 176 -34.30 -8.47 4.46
N ASP A 177 -33.34 -9.03 3.70
CA ASP A 177 -33.55 -10.26 2.93
C ASP A 177 -33.40 -11.47 3.84
N GLU A 178 -34.46 -12.32 3.86
CA GLU A 178 -34.53 -13.48 4.74
C GLU A 178 -33.42 -14.51 4.46
N TYR A 179 -33.04 -14.69 3.21
CA TYR A 179 -31.96 -15.60 2.82
C TYR A 179 -30.59 -15.13 3.36
N VAL A 180 -30.23 -13.86 3.11
CA VAL A 180 -28.99 -13.28 3.62
C VAL A 180 -28.98 -13.32 5.14
N ALA A 181 -30.10 -12.97 5.79
CA ALA A 181 -30.24 -13.02 7.23
C ALA A 181 -30.05 -14.44 7.79
N THR A 182 -30.56 -15.47 7.11
CA THR A 182 -30.41 -16.85 7.51
C THR A 182 -28.96 -17.33 7.39
N LEU A 183 -28.29 -17.06 6.29
CA LEU A 183 -26.90 -17.47 6.08
C LEU A 183 -25.92 -16.79 7.03
N ILE A 184 -26.10 -15.50 7.29
CA ILE A 184 -25.22 -14.76 8.23
C ILE A 184 -25.43 -15.21 9.68
N LEU A 185 -26.54 -15.89 9.98
CA LEU A 185 -26.83 -16.45 11.31
C LEU A 185 -26.19 -17.83 11.53
N VAL A 186 -25.68 -18.49 10.49
CA VAL A 186 -24.98 -19.76 10.64
C VAL A 186 -23.68 -19.50 11.41
N GLU A 187 -23.57 -20.07 12.58
CA GLU A 187 -22.31 -20.10 13.33
C GLU A 187 -21.31 -20.90 12.49
N ASP A 188 -20.06 -20.45 12.48
CA ASP A 188 -18.95 -21.11 11.76
C ASP A 188 -19.07 -21.13 10.21
N PHE A 189 -19.88 -20.24 9.61
CA PHE A 189 -20.07 -20.18 8.16
C PHE A 189 -18.73 -20.10 7.37
N GLU A 190 -17.77 -19.30 7.87
CA GLU A 190 -16.42 -19.20 7.30
C GLU A 190 -15.68 -20.53 7.41
N GLU A 191 -15.78 -21.23 8.55
CA GLU A 191 -15.10 -22.51 8.80
C GLU A 191 -15.67 -23.62 7.91
N GLU A 192 -16.99 -23.66 7.72
CA GLU A 192 -17.62 -24.65 6.85
C GLU A 192 -17.22 -24.51 5.38
N ILE A 193 -17.00 -23.28 4.89
CA ILE A 193 -16.42 -23.05 3.58
C ILE A 193 -14.98 -23.59 3.52
N GLN A 194 -14.17 -23.33 4.54
CA GLN A 194 -12.78 -23.82 4.60
C GLN A 194 -12.71 -25.34 4.60
N PHE A 195 -13.55 -26.00 5.36
CA PHE A 195 -13.63 -27.47 5.38
C PHE A 195 -14.07 -28.04 4.04
N SER A 196 -15.06 -27.45 3.38
CA SER A 196 -15.52 -27.87 2.06
C SER A 196 -14.44 -27.75 0.99
N ILE A 197 -13.59 -26.71 1.06
CA ILE A 197 -12.43 -26.56 0.18
C ILE A 197 -11.40 -27.66 0.43
N LYS A 198 -11.08 -27.97 1.69
CA LYS A 198 -10.10 -29.03 2.03
C LYS A 198 -10.57 -30.43 1.56
N GLU A 199 -11.84 -30.75 1.75
CA GLU A 199 -12.40 -32.01 1.25
C GLU A 199 -12.31 -32.11 -0.28
N LEU A 200 -12.49 -30.98 -0.98
CA LEU A 200 -12.33 -30.92 -2.42
C LEU A 200 -10.88 -31.16 -2.85
N GLU A 201 -9.90 -30.52 -2.18
CA GLU A 201 -8.48 -30.72 -2.45
C GLU A 201 -8.09 -32.20 -2.32
N GLU A 202 -8.57 -32.85 -1.26
CA GLU A 202 -8.33 -34.30 -1.03
C GLU A 202 -9.00 -35.18 -2.10
N GLN A 203 -10.26 -34.88 -2.46
CA GLN A 203 -11.04 -35.69 -3.40
C GLN A 203 -10.50 -35.62 -4.84
N PHE A 204 -10.05 -34.45 -5.27
CA PHE A 204 -9.64 -34.22 -6.67
C PHE A 204 -8.13 -34.15 -6.85
N SER A 205 -7.33 -34.38 -5.80
CA SER A 205 -5.87 -34.18 -5.81
C SER A 205 -5.49 -32.80 -6.37
N TYR A 206 -6.24 -31.79 -5.98
CA TYR A 206 -6.10 -30.41 -6.38
C TYR A 206 -5.43 -29.62 -5.26
N SER A 207 -4.69 -28.58 -5.56
CA SER A 207 -4.06 -27.72 -4.56
C SER A 207 -4.27 -26.26 -4.88
N PHE A 208 -4.85 -25.54 -3.94
CA PHE A 208 -4.89 -24.09 -3.97
C PHE A 208 -3.62 -23.49 -3.39
N ASN A 209 -3.19 -22.36 -3.93
CA ASN A 209 -2.11 -21.59 -3.33
C ASN A 209 -2.58 -21.02 -1.99
N TYR A 210 -2.01 -21.49 -0.88
CA TYR A 210 -2.40 -21.12 0.48
C TYR A 210 -2.14 -19.64 0.83
N ASP A 211 -1.30 -18.94 0.08
CA ASP A 211 -1.15 -17.49 0.23
C ASP A 211 -2.46 -16.75 -0.07
N PHE A 212 -3.34 -17.35 -0.86
CA PHE A 212 -4.64 -16.81 -1.24
C PHE A 212 -5.83 -17.47 -0.52
N PHE A 213 -5.61 -18.46 0.31
CA PHE A 213 -6.69 -19.28 0.87
C PHE A 213 -7.76 -18.46 1.58
N LYS A 214 -7.33 -17.51 2.44
CA LYS A 214 -8.27 -16.60 3.12
C LYS A 214 -9.06 -15.73 2.13
N THR A 215 -8.39 -15.26 1.08
CA THR A 215 -9.04 -14.48 0.03
C THR A 215 -10.08 -15.30 -0.72
N LEU A 216 -9.76 -16.55 -1.04
CA LEU A 216 -10.67 -17.50 -1.68
C LEU A 216 -11.93 -17.71 -0.83
N VAL A 217 -11.77 -17.97 0.46
CA VAL A 217 -12.90 -18.13 1.40
C VAL A 217 -13.80 -16.90 1.42
N ILE A 218 -13.22 -15.70 1.50
CA ILE A 218 -13.99 -14.44 1.49
C ILE A 218 -14.75 -14.26 0.16
N HIS A 219 -14.12 -14.56 -0.97
CA HIS A 219 -14.79 -14.48 -2.27
C HIS A 219 -15.98 -15.41 -2.37
N ILE A 220 -15.83 -16.67 -1.94
CA ILE A 220 -16.92 -17.66 -1.91
C ILE A 220 -18.03 -17.19 -0.96
N MET A 221 -17.68 -16.75 0.24
CA MET A 221 -18.63 -16.24 1.22
C MET A 221 -19.48 -15.09 0.66
N VAL A 222 -18.83 -14.11 0.03
CA VAL A 222 -19.54 -12.95 -0.53
C VAL A 222 -20.39 -13.34 -1.74
N ASP A 223 -19.97 -14.30 -2.57
CA ASP A 223 -20.78 -14.82 -3.67
C ASP A 223 -22.05 -15.48 -3.17
N ILE A 224 -21.94 -16.30 -2.13
CA ILE A 224 -23.10 -16.96 -1.52
C ILE A 224 -24.06 -15.91 -0.92
N LEU A 225 -23.54 -14.90 -0.23
CA LEU A 225 -24.36 -13.85 0.41
C LEU A 225 -25.05 -12.92 -0.59
N LEU A 226 -24.48 -12.70 -1.78
CA LEU A 226 -25.02 -11.76 -2.78
C LEU A 226 -26.02 -12.38 -3.76
N PHE A 227 -26.32 -13.66 -3.66
CA PHE A 227 -27.13 -14.43 -4.59
C PHE A 227 -26.57 -14.61 -6.00
N GLY A 228 -26.52 -15.86 -6.40
CA GLY A 228 -26.04 -16.33 -7.69
C GLY A 228 -26.90 -16.05 -8.91
N GLU A 229 -27.37 -14.85 -9.17
CA GLU A 229 -27.74 -14.50 -10.55
C GLU A 229 -26.46 -14.30 -11.35
N ILE A 230 -25.88 -15.37 -11.79
CA ILE A 230 -24.78 -15.36 -12.75
C ILE A 230 -25.36 -15.85 -14.07
N GLY A 231 -25.14 -15.05 -15.10
CA GLY A 231 -25.61 -15.33 -16.45
C GLY A 231 -25.23 -16.73 -16.92
N ALA A 232 -26.04 -17.25 -17.82
CA ALA A 232 -25.96 -18.60 -18.36
C ALA A 232 -24.54 -19.05 -18.68
N ALA A 233 -24.17 -20.17 -18.07
CA ALA A 233 -22.91 -20.84 -18.20
C ALA A 233 -22.52 -21.16 -19.65
N LYS A 234 -21.28 -20.88 -20.03
CA LYS A 234 -20.67 -21.47 -21.22
C LYS A 234 -20.23 -22.90 -20.88
N LYS A 235 -20.91 -23.89 -21.45
CA LYS A 235 -20.62 -25.32 -21.22
C LYS A 235 -19.19 -25.69 -21.61
N GLY A 236 -18.35 -25.97 -20.62
CA GLY A 236 -17.02 -26.56 -20.77
C GLY A 236 -16.89 -27.87 -19.98
N ARG A 237 -16.40 -28.93 -20.60
CA ARG A 237 -16.67 -30.31 -20.26
C ARG A 237 -15.87 -31.01 -19.13
N SER A 238 -14.86 -30.41 -18.47
CA SER A 238 -14.00 -31.23 -17.60
C SER A 238 -13.86 -30.80 -16.13
N ARG A 239 -14.35 -29.62 -15.77
CA ARG A 239 -14.28 -29.13 -14.37
C ARG A 239 -15.65 -28.84 -13.74
N GLU A 240 -16.75 -29.20 -14.42
CA GLU A 240 -18.12 -29.06 -13.89
C GLU A 240 -18.31 -29.86 -12.60
N ASP A 241 -17.66 -31.02 -12.50
CA ASP A 241 -17.75 -31.91 -11.36
C ASP A 241 -17.18 -31.31 -10.07
N ILE A 242 -16.13 -30.50 -10.16
CA ILE A 242 -15.49 -29.87 -8.99
C ILE A 242 -16.42 -28.84 -8.35
N GLY A 243 -17.03 -27.96 -9.15
CA GLY A 243 -17.94 -26.94 -8.66
C GLY A 243 -19.23 -27.54 -8.06
N LEU A 244 -19.79 -28.55 -8.70
CA LEU A 244 -20.96 -29.27 -8.21
C LEU A 244 -20.66 -30.06 -6.92
N TYR A 245 -19.48 -30.68 -6.84
CA TYR A 245 -19.03 -31.35 -5.63
C TYR A 245 -18.90 -30.36 -4.47
N PHE A 246 -18.24 -29.24 -4.68
CA PHE A 246 -18.09 -28.19 -3.67
C PHE A 246 -19.44 -27.69 -3.18
N GLN A 247 -20.36 -27.37 -4.11
CA GLN A 247 -21.73 -26.96 -3.76
C GLN A 247 -22.41 -27.99 -2.88
N SER A 248 -22.44 -29.27 -3.31
CA SER A 248 -23.07 -30.34 -2.59
C SER A 248 -22.53 -30.55 -1.17
N ARG A 249 -21.20 -30.45 -1.02
CA ARG A 249 -20.54 -30.54 0.30
C ARG A 249 -20.91 -29.38 1.20
N LEU A 250 -20.87 -28.17 0.66
CA LEU A 250 -21.20 -26.97 1.41
C LEU A 250 -22.69 -26.96 1.83
N GLU A 251 -23.62 -27.36 0.94
CA GLU A 251 -25.05 -27.50 1.28
C GLU A 251 -25.27 -28.51 2.41
N GLN A 252 -24.57 -29.64 2.36
CA GLN A 252 -24.64 -30.66 3.41
C GLN A 252 -24.14 -30.14 4.76
N ARG A 253 -23.01 -29.39 4.76
CA ARG A 253 -22.41 -28.85 5.98
C ARG A 253 -23.24 -27.73 6.59
N LEU A 254 -23.73 -26.84 5.76
CA LEU A 254 -24.58 -25.73 6.20
C LEU A 254 -26.02 -26.17 6.54
N ASN A 255 -26.39 -27.42 6.21
CA ASN A 255 -27.77 -27.91 6.24
C ASN A 255 -28.74 -26.94 5.54
N PHE A 256 -28.30 -26.40 4.39
CA PHE A 256 -28.98 -25.37 3.64
C PHE A 256 -28.86 -25.63 2.14
N TYR A 257 -29.97 -25.53 1.40
CA TYR A 257 -29.98 -25.68 -0.07
C TYR A 257 -29.95 -24.32 -0.75
N PHE A 258 -29.03 -24.13 -1.69
CA PHE A 258 -28.90 -22.87 -2.42
C PHE A 258 -29.95 -22.66 -3.52
N ASN A 259 -30.78 -23.67 -3.84
CA ASN A 259 -31.88 -23.59 -4.79
C ASN A 259 -31.50 -22.92 -6.12
N ASP A 260 -30.46 -23.38 -6.79
CA ASP A 260 -29.91 -22.80 -8.02
C ASP A 260 -29.36 -21.34 -7.87
N GLN A 261 -29.27 -20.83 -6.67
CA GLN A 261 -28.75 -19.49 -6.42
C GLN A 261 -27.22 -19.44 -6.40
N TYR A 262 -26.54 -20.57 -6.19
CA TYR A 262 -25.11 -20.72 -6.31
C TYR A 262 -24.73 -21.23 -7.70
N ASN A 263 -23.76 -20.57 -8.36
CA ASN A 263 -23.30 -21.00 -9.66
C ASN A 263 -21.98 -21.80 -9.55
N PRO A 264 -21.98 -23.12 -9.82
CA PRO A 264 -20.78 -23.94 -9.76
C PRO A 264 -19.65 -23.49 -10.70
N GLU A 265 -19.98 -22.80 -11.82
CA GLU A 265 -18.97 -22.27 -12.74
C GLU A 265 -18.14 -21.15 -12.13
N ARG A 266 -18.70 -20.39 -11.19
CA ARG A 266 -17.95 -19.37 -10.47
C ARG A 266 -16.82 -19.99 -9.65
N PHE A 267 -17.04 -21.16 -9.10
CA PHE A 267 -15.99 -21.90 -8.40
C PHE A 267 -14.84 -22.30 -9.34
N ARG A 268 -15.14 -22.59 -10.60
CA ARG A 268 -14.12 -22.85 -11.63
C ARG A 268 -13.21 -21.63 -11.87
N GLU A 269 -13.80 -20.43 -11.93
CA GLU A 269 -13.03 -19.18 -12.04
C GLU A 269 -12.05 -19.04 -10.87
N TYR A 270 -12.46 -19.46 -9.67
CA TYR A 270 -11.55 -19.49 -8.51
C TYR A 270 -10.47 -20.55 -8.65
N CYS A 271 -10.78 -21.73 -9.13
CA CYS A 271 -9.76 -22.74 -9.43
C CYS A 271 -8.71 -22.19 -10.40
N ASP A 272 -9.15 -21.56 -11.50
CA ASP A 272 -8.24 -20.99 -12.49
C ASP A 272 -7.41 -19.80 -11.95
N ALA A 273 -7.98 -19.02 -11.03
CA ALA A 273 -7.35 -17.83 -10.46
C ALA A 273 -6.37 -18.11 -9.32
N PHE A 274 -6.56 -19.21 -8.59
CA PHE A 274 -5.84 -19.54 -7.35
C PHE A 274 -5.13 -20.89 -7.38
N GLU A 275 -5.11 -21.59 -8.52
CA GLU A 275 -4.37 -22.84 -8.69
C GLU A 275 -2.87 -22.63 -8.43
N GLU A 276 -2.25 -23.53 -7.68
CA GLU A 276 -0.80 -23.54 -7.51
C GLU A 276 -0.12 -23.88 -8.85
N MET A 277 0.72 -22.98 -9.34
CA MET A 277 1.36 -23.13 -10.64
C MET A 277 2.70 -23.86 -10.51
N THR A 278 2.78 -25.06 -11.03
CA THR A 278 4.05 -25.78 -11.25
C THR A 278 4.80 -25.19 -12.46
N ILE A 279 6.12 -25.03 -12.33
CA ILE A 279 6.96 -24.56 -13.44
C ILE A 279 7.32 -25.76 -14.32
N GLU A 280 6.65 -25.92 -15.46
CA GLU A 280 7.17 -26.78 -16.52
C GLU A 280 8.34 -26.06 -17.20
N GLU A 281 9.54 -26.69 -17.18
CA GLU A 281 10.81 -26.05 -17.58
C GLU A 281 10.90 -25.65 -19.07
N ASN A 282 10.00 -26.09 -19.94
CA ASN A 282 10.10 -25.93 -21.40
C ASN A 282 8.84 -25.37 -22.08
N GLY A 283 7.91 -24.75 -21.37
CA GLY A 283 6.66 -24.22 -21.94
C GLY A 283 6.80 -22.82 -22.55
N PHE A 284 6.03 -22.54 -23.60
CA PHE A 284 5.82 -21.18 -24.11
C PHE A 284 5.11 -20.34 -23.03
N LEU A 285 5.71 -19.21 -22.63
CA LEU A 285 5.14 -18.27 -21.66
C LEU A 285 4.59 -17.05 -22.41
N PRO A 286 3.26 -16.90 -22.55
CA PRO A 286 2.63 -15.81 -23.31
C PRO A 286 3.04 -14.41 -22.84
N LYS A 287 3.31 -14.26 -21.53
CA LYS A 287 3.64 -12.97 -20.90
C LYS A 287 5.14 -12.70 -20.74
N TYR A 288 5.99 -13.51 -21.34
CA TYR A 288 7.45 -13.40 -21.18
C TYR A 288 8.00 -12.04 -21.64
N SER A 289 7.50 -11.48 -22.75
CA SER A 289 7.94 -10.17 -23.24
C SER A 289 7.59 -9.04 -22.28
N VAL A 290 6.36 -9.03 -21.74
CA VAL A 290 5.90 -8.02 -20.77
C VAL A 290 6.67 -8.14 -19.46
N ALA A 291 6.91 -9.36 -18.99
CA ALA A 291 7.73 -9.62 -17.81
C ALA A 291 9.17 -9.12 -17.98
N LYS A 292 9.74 -9.31 -19.16
CA LYS A 292 11.08 -8.80 -19.50
C LYS A 292 11.13 -7.28 -19.50
N GLU A 293 10.13 -6.63 -20.07
CA GLU A 293 10.02 -5.16 -20.04
C GLU A 293 9.85 -4.64 -18.61
N LEU A 294 9.04 -5.32 -17.78
CA LEU A 294 8.88 -4.99 -16.36
C LEU A 294 10.21 -5.10 -15.60
N LEU A 295 10.94 -6.18 -15.82
CA LEU A 295 12.25 -6.38 -15.18
C LEU A 295 13.26 -5.34 -15.63
N ILE A 296 13.31 -5.00 -16.93
CA ILE A 296 14.17 -3.93 -17.47
C ILE A 296 13.81 -2.58 -16.84
N ALA A 297 12.52 -2.23 -16.78
CA ALA A 297 12.06 -0.99 -16.16
C ALA A 297 12.45 -0.93 -14.68
N TYR A 298 12.23 -2.01 -13.93
CA TYR A 298 12.63 -2.11 -12.53
C TYR A 298 14.15 -1.94 -12.35
N CYS A 299 14.96 -2.65 -13.15
CA CYS A 299 16.42 -2.56 -13.11
C CYS A 299 16.91 -1.14 -13.42
N GLN A 300 16.27 -0.43 -14.35
CA GLN A 300 16.64 0.95 -14.69
C GLN A 300 16.24 1.93 -13.59
N ILE A 301 15.06 1.77 -12.98
CA ILE A 301 14.59 2.64 -11.88
C ILE A 301 15.47 2.42 -10.64
N ARG A 302 15.73 1.17 -10.26
CA ARG A 302 16.58 0.80 -9.12
C ARG A 302 18.06 1.00 -9.37
N ASN A 303 18.48 1.13 -10.63
CA ASN A 303 19.89 1.08 -11.04
C ASN A 303 20.58 -0.22 -10.61
N ALA A 304 19.94 -1.34 -10.89
CA ALA A 304 20.35 -2.66 -10.48
C ALA A 304 20.44 -3.63 -11.66
N ALA A 305 20.94 -4.83 -11.42
CA ALA A 305 20.92 -5.97 -12.34
C ALA A 305 20.76 -7.25 -11.55
N PHE A 306 20.11 -8.26 -12.14
CA PHE A 306 19.98 -9.60 -11.56
C PHE A 306 20.93 -10.59 -12.22
N PHE A 307 21.37 -11.61 -11.48
CA PHE A 307 22.27 -12.64 -11.99
C PHE A 307 21.54 -13.67 -12.84
N GLU A 308 20.31 -14.05 -12.46
CA GLU A 308 19.50 -15.08 -13.12
C GLU A 308 18.30 -14.46 -13.84
N GLU A 309 18.56 -13.52 -14.77
CA GLU A 309 17.54 -12.73 -15.46
C GLU A 309 16.48 -13.59 -16.16
N GLN A 310 16.88 -14.70 -16.80
CA GLN A 310 15.94 -15.55 -17.55
C GLN A 310 14.95 -16.28 -16.64
N GLN A 311 15.43 -16.92 -15.56
CA GLN A 311 14.55 -17.59 -14.59
C GLN A 311 13.62 -16.60 -13.89
N LEU A 312 14.17 -15.44 -13.52
CA LEU A 312 13.40 -14.38 -12.90
C LEU A 312 12.29 -13.87 -13.82
N THR A 313 12.61 -13.65 -15.11
CA THR A 313 11.64 -13.25 -16.12
C THR A 313 10.53 -14.30 -16.28
N ALA A 314 10.87 -15.59 -16.25
CA ALA A 314 9.88 -16.67 -16.34
C ALA A 314 8.93 -16.68 -15.13
N LYS A 315 9.45 -16.49 -13.91
CA LYS A 315 8.63 -16.40 -12.69
C LYS A 315 7.69 -15.17 -12.75
N LEU A 316 8.19 -14.02 -13.18
CA LEU A 316 7.39 -12.82 -13.35
C LEU A 316 6.32 -13.00 -14.44
N ALA A 317 6.63 -13.68 -15.54
CA ALA A 317 5.66 -13.94 -16.61
C ALA A 317 4.49 -14.78 -16.13
N LYS A 318 4.73 -15.81 -15.32
CA LYS A 318 3.68 -16.61 -14.69
C LYS A 318 2.82 -15.77 -13.73
N GLN A 319 3.45 -14.93 -12.92
CA GLN A 319 2.72 -14.05 -12.03
C GLN A 319 1.83 -13.06 -12.80
N ILE A 320 2.29 -12.53 -13.95
CA ILE A 320 1.48 -11.66 -14.82
C ILE A 320 0.31 -12.45 -15.43
N GLU A 321 0.52 -13.69 -15.83
CA GLU A 321 -0.57 -14.53 -16.36
C GLU A 321 -1.67 -14.78 -15.31
N GLN A 322 -1.30 -15.08 -14.07
CA GLN A 322 -2.27 -15.19 -12.97
C GLN A 322 -2.97 -13.88 -12.67
N LEU A 323 -2.23 -12.77 -12.71
CA LEU A 323 -2.79 -11.43 -12.55
C LEU A 323 -3.85 -11.14 -13.63
N ASP A 324 -3.58 -11.50 -14.90
CA ASP A 324 -4.55 -11.32 -15.99
C ASP A 324 -5.83 -12.13 -15.76
N LYS A 325 -5.71 -13.39 -15.32
CA LYS A 325 -6.88 -14.24 -14.99
C LYS A 325 -7.71 -13.62 -13.86
N ARG A 326 -7.04 -13.17 -12.78
CA ARG A 326 -7.74 -12.49 -11.67
C ARG A 326 -8.40 -11.19 -12.10
N ALA A 327 -7.75 -10.42 -12.96
CA ALA A 327 -8.31 -9.19 -13.51
C ALA A 327 -9.52 -9.46 -14.43
N GLU A 328 -9.46 -10.50 -15.27
CA GLU A 328 -10.56 -10.94 -16.13
C GLU A 328 -11.79 -11.34 -15.29
N TYR A 329 -11.58 -12.14 -14.26
CA TYR A 329 -12.64 -12.60 -13.35
C TYR A 329 -13.01 -11.57 -12.27
N ARG A 330 -12.29 -10.43 -12.23
CA ARG A 330 -12.42 -9.39 -11.19
C ARG A 330 -12.29 -9.94 -9.77
N ILE A 331 -11.32 -10.76 -9.58
CA ILE A 331 -10.95 -11.35 -8.30
C ILE A 331 -9.86 -10.47 -7.68
N GLY A 332 -10.21 -9.69 -6.66
CA GLY A 332 -9.23 -8.96 -5.83
C GLY A 332 -8.55 -9.92 -4.85
N ILE A 333 -7.29 -9.68 -4.54
CA ILE A 333 -6.55 -10.46 -3.54
C ILE A 333 -6.11 -9.58 -2.38
N PHE A 334 -5.79 -10.24 -1.28
CA PHE A 334 -5.24 -9.63 -0.08
C PHE A 334 -3.96 -10.38 0.32
N HIS A 335 -2.86 -9.64 0.44
CA HIS A 335 -1.58 -10.22 0.83
C HIS A 335 -1.34 -10.08 2.33
N PRO A 336 -1.17 -11.20 3.08
CA PRO A 336 -1.08 -11.17 4.54
C PRO A 336 0.15 -10.41 5.06
N PHE A 337 1.21 -10.30 4.26
CA PHE A 337 2.47 -9.64 4.63
C PHE A 337 2.68 -8.26 3.98
N LEU A 338 1.63 -7.65 3.40
CA LEU A 338 1.74 -6.35 2.72
C LEU A 338 2.49 -5.31 3.55
N ASN A 339 2.07 -5.12 4.81
CA ASN A 339 2.67 -4.11 5.68
C ASN A 339 4.13 -4.42 6.03
N ASN A 340 4.46 -5.70 6.28
CA ASN A 340 5.82 -6.13 6.57
C ASN A 340 6.72 -5.91 5.35
N LEU A 341 6.30 -6.33 4.16
CA LEU A 341 7.04 -6.15 2.92
C LEU A 341 7.24 -4.67 2.58
N MET A 342 6.23 -3.84 2.77
CA MET A 342 6.37 -2.38 2.55
C MET A 342 7.32 -1.72 3.56
N ASN A 343 7.46 -2.26 4.76
CA ASN A 343 8.39 -1.73 5.77
C ASN A 343 9.83 -2.19 5.50
N GLU A 344 10.03 -3.46 5.19
CA GLU A 344 11.36 -4.06 4.97
C GLU A 344 11.91 -3.73 3.59
N HIS A 345 11.08 -3.81 2.55
CA HIS A 345 11.44 -3.63 1.14
C HIS A 345 10.79 -2.40 0.50
N GLY A 346 10.58 -1.32 1.29
CA GLY A 346 9.84 -0.15 0.82
C GLY A 346 10.44 0.54 -0.41
N THR A 347 11.75 0.50 -0.55
CA THR A 347 12.45 1.07 -1.72
C THR A 347 12.20 0.23 -2.98
N GLU A 348 12.29 -1.08 -2.85
CA GLU A 348 12.03 -2.07 -3.89
C GLU A 348 10.57 -2.03 -4.32
N PHE A 349 9.66 -1.97 -3.35
CA PHE A 349 8.22 -1.87 -3.57
C PHE A 349 7.86 -0.64 -4.43
N ILE A 350 8.39 0.53 -4.09
CA ILE A 350 8.14 1.74 -4.86
C ILE A 350 8.75 1.67 -6.26
N ALA A 351 9.97 1.15 -6.40
CA ALA A 351 10.58 0.98 -7.72
C ALA A 351 9.72 0.07 -8.61
N LEU A 352 9.20 -1.03 -8.05
CA LEU A 352 8.30 -1.92 -8.74
C LEU A 352 6.98 -1.23 -9.12
N LYS A 353 6.39 -0.48 -8.19
CA LYS A 353 5.16 0.29 -8.43
C LYS A 353 5.32 1.33 -9.56
N LEU A 354 6.45 2.03 -9.60
CA LEU A 354 6.76 2.94 -10.70
C LEU A 354 6.99 2.20 -12.03
N SER A 355 7.58 1.00 -11.99
CA SER A 355 7.78 0.16 -13.18
C SER A 355 6.45 -0.31 -13.77
N THR A 356 5.52 -0.76 -12.94
CA THR A 356 4.18 -1.14 -13.38
C THR A 356 3.38 0.08 -13.88
N TYR A 357 3.57 1.25 -13.28
CA TYR A 357 2.93 2.48 -13.76
C TYR A 357 3.36 2.84 -15.20
N VAL A 358 4.64 2.67 -15.53
CA VAL A 358 5.14 2.90 -16.91
C VAL A 358 4.53 1.91 -17.90
N LEU A 359 4.27 0.68 -17.47
CA LEU A 359 3.71 -0.40 -18.30
C LEU A 359 2.18 -0.54 -18.17
N LYS A 360 1.49 0.48 -17.67
CA LYS A 360 0.04 0.44 -17.40
C LYS A 360 -0.84 0.13 -18.62
N ASP A 361 -0.34 0.36 -19.84
CA ASP A 361 -1.05 0.04 -21.07
C ASP A 361 -0.92 -1.45 -21.46
N GLN A 362 0.04 -2.18 -20.87
CA GLN A 362 0.34 -3.60 -21.14
C GLN A 362 -0.06 -4.52 -19.99
N LEU A 363 -0.24 -3.96 -18.80
CA LEU A 363 -0.57 -4.68 -17.57
C LEU A 363 -1.99 -4.28 -17.10
N PRO A 364 -2.75 -5.21 -16.53
CA PRO A 364 -3.99 -4.85 -15.86
C PRO A 364 -3.69 -3.94 -14.65
N LYS A 365 -4.73 -3.34 -14.08
CA LYS A 365 -4.58 -2.52 -12.88
C LYS A 365 -4.09 -3.39 -11.72
N ILE A 366 -2.94 -3.06 -11.17
CA ILE A 366 -2.27 -3.83 -10.11
C ILE A 366 -2.50 -3.14 -8.76
N SER A 367 -3.02 -3.88 -7.78
CA SER A 367 -3.12 -3.42 -6.39
C SER A 367 -1.78 -3.55 -5.66
N ASP A 368 -1.66 -2.92 -4.49
CA ASP A 368 -0.47 -3.08 -3.64
C ASP A 368 -0.30 -4.53 -3.16
N ASP A 369 -1.40 -5.23 -2.95
CA ASP A 369 -1.40 -6.65 -2.58
C ASP A 369 -0.84 -7.53 -3.70
N GLU A 370 -1.25 -7.29 -4.94
CA GLU A 370 -0.69 -7.97 -6.12
C GLU A 370 0.81 -7.68 -6.30
N LEU A 371 1.23 -6.44 -6.05
CA LEU A 371 2.65 -6.07 -6.12
C LEU A 371 3.52 -6.85 -5.14
N CYS A 372 2.98 -7.26 -3.99
CA CYS A 372 3.73 -8.04 -3.01
C CYS A 372 4.21 -9.39 -3.56
N PHE A 373 3.44 -10.06 -4.42
CA PHE A 373 3.87 -11.31 -5.04
C PHE A 373 5.04 -11.11 -6.00
N PHE A 374 5.01 -10.03 -6.79
CA PHE A 374 6.15 -9.65 -7.62
C PHE A 374 7.36 -9.28 -6.77
N LEU A 375 7.14 -8.54 -5.68
CA LEU A 375 8.21 -8.12 -4.78
C LEU A 375 8.91 -9.31 -4.13
N ILE A 376 8.17 -10.32 -3.68
CA ILE A 376 8.73 -11.57 -3.09
C ILE A 376 9.62 -12.28 -4.13
N ILE A 377 9.17 -12.38 -5.37
CA ILE A 377 9.96 -12.97 -6.46
C ILE A 377 11.28 -12.21 -6.64
N LEU A 378 11.22 -10.86 -6.65
CA LEU A 378 12.41 -10.01 -6.80
C LEU A 378 13.33 -10.09 -5.58
N ALA A 379 12.77 -10.05 -4.36
CA ALA A 379 13.53 -10.08 -3.11
C ALA A 379 14.28 -11.42 -2.91
N ASN A 380 13.71 -12.52 -3.36
CA ASN A 380 14.34 -13.84 -3.32
C ASN A 380 15.41 -14.05 -4.41
N SER A 381 15.64 -13.06 -5.28
CA SER A 381 16.61 -13.14 -6.37
C SER A 381 17.85 -12.33 -6.05
N GLN A 382 19.02 -12.85 -6.44
CA GLN A 382 20.28 -12.16 -6.22
C GLN A 382 20.40 -10.94 -7.14
N MET A 383 20.51 -9.77 -6.53
CA MET A 383 20.60 -8.48 -7.21
C MET A 383 21.94 -7.80 -6.93
N SER A 384 22.53 -7.16 -7.94
CA SER A 384 23.66 -6.27 -7.79
C SER A 384 23.28 -4.83 -8.14
N GLU A 385 23.66 -3.87 -7.32
CA GLU A 385 23.50 -2.45 -7.66
C GLU A 385 24.57 -2.01 -8.66
N LYS A 386 24.16 -1.24 -9.67
CA LYS A 386 25.11 -0.71 -10.66
C LYS A 386 25.92 0.42 -10.02
N ARG A 387 27.23 0.33 -10.20
CA ARG A 387 28.16 1.35 -9.70
C ARG A 387 28.03 2.64 -10.53
N GLU A 388 27.69 3.75 -9.88
CA GLU A 388 27.41 5.03 -10.55
C GLU A 388 28.61 5.97 -10.59
N LEU A 389 29.52 5.82 -9.65
CA LEU A 389 30.67 6.70 -9.48
C LEU A 389 31.97 5.92 -9.62
N THR A 390 32.98 6.58 -10.11
CA THR A 390 34.33 6.01 -10.21
C THR A 390 35.26 6.78 -9.26
N VAL A 391 35.87 6.06 -8.32
CA VAL A 391 36.87 6.59 -7.38
C VAL A 391 38.21 5.97 -7.71
N CYS A 392 39.19 6.81 -7.99
CA CYS A 392 40.56 6.39 -8.15
C CYS A 392 41.34 6.69 -6.86
N ILE A 393 42.04 5.70 -6.33
CA ILE A 393 42.86 5.82 -5.13
C ILE A 393 44.31 5.60 -5.55
N GLN A 394 45.15 6.60 -5.31
CA GLN A 394 46.57 6.51 -5.58
C GLN A 394 47.30 6.16 -4.29
N MET A 395 48.04 5.05 -4.30
CA MET A 395 48.82 4.62 -3.14
C MET A 395 50.02 3.74 -3.54
N ASN A 396 51.09 3.83 -2.76
CA ASN A 396 52.30 3.00 -2.93
C ASN A 396 52.33 1.88 -1.88
N HIS A 397 51.50 0.88 -2.07
CA HIS A 397 51.43 -0.30 -1.21
C HIS A 397 51.61 -1.58 -2.03
N SER A 398 51.86 -2.69 -1.35
CA SER A 398 51.96 -3.99 -1.99
C SER A 398 50.66 -4.36 -2.74
N SER A 399 50.76 -5.22 -3.73
CA SER A 399 49.59 -5.68 -4.53
C SER A 399 48.49 -6.28 -3.65
N GLU A 400 48.85 -6.99 -2.59
CA GLU A 400 47.88 -7.63 -1.69
C GLU A 400 47.19 -6.60 -0.79
N SER A 401 47.93 -5.60 -0.27
CA SER A 401 47.34 -4.49 0.49
C SER A 401 46.38 -3.67 -0.38
N LYS A 402 46.75 -3.40 -1.63
CA LYS A 402 45.86 -2.71 -2.60
C LYS A 402 44.56 -3.48 -2.83
N LYS A 403 44.61 -4.80 -3.05
CA LYS A 403 43.44 -5.65 -3.22
C LYS A 403 42.55 -5.68 -1.97
N TYR A 404 43.15 -5.75 -0.78
CA TYR A 404 42.41 -5.74 0.47
C TYR A 404 41.67 -4.42 0.68
N ILE A 405 42.35 -3.28 0.50
CA ILE A 405 41.75 -1.95 0.63
C ILE A 405 40.64 -1.75 -0.42
N GLN A 406 40.86 -2.21 -1.66
CA GLN A 406 39.83 -2.15 -2.70
C GLN A 406 38.59 -2.89 -2.29
N LYS A 407 38.69 -4.14 -1.84
CA LYS A 407 37.56 -4.95 -1.40
C LYS A 407 36.83 -4.32 -0.20
N MET A 408 37.58 -3.80 0.76
CA MET A 408 37.03 -3.12 1.93
C MET A 408 36.23 -1.87 1.52
N LEU A 409 36.80 -1.03 0.67
CA LEU A 409 36.12 0.18 0.18
C LEU A 409 34.94 -0.12 -0.75
N GLU A 410 35.01 -1.15 -1.57
CA GLU A 410 33.88 -1.62 -2.38
C GLU A 410 32.70 -2.09 -1.52
N LYS A 411 32.98 -2.69 -0.36
CA LYS A 411 31.95 -3.04 0.62
C LYS A 411 31.33 -1.81 1.29
N GLU A 412 32.15 -0.81 1.61
CA GLU A 412 31.71 0.41 2.30
C GLU A 412 31.09 1.44 1.36
N LEU A 413 31.44 1.41 0.07
CA LEU A 413 30.97 2.30 -1.00
C LEU A 413 30.35 1.50 -2.15
N PRO A 414 29.25 0.76 -1.94
CA PRO A 414 28.72 -0.22 -2.89
C PRO A 414 28.34 0.38 -4.26
N LEU A 415 28.00 1.68 -4.30
CA LEU A 415 27.64 2.39 -5.54
C LEU A 415 28.83 3.00 -6.28
N SER A 416 30.06 2.74 -5.83
CA SER A 416 31.27 3.29 -6.41
C SER A 416 32.17 2.20 -6.97
N LYS A 417 32.69 2.41 -8.18
CA LYS A 417 33.75 1.59 -8.75
C LYS A 417 35.09 2.10 -8.20
N ILE A 418 35.77 1.28 -7.44
CA ILE A 418 37.06 1.61 -6.85
C ILE A 418 38.18 1.13 -7.77
N SER A 419 39.10 2.00 -8.17
CA SER A 419 40.34 1.65 -8.86
C SER A 419 41.51 2.13 -8.03
N ILE A 420 42.55 1.31 -7.90
CA ILE A 420 43.78 1.67 -7.18
C ILE A 420 44.94 1.74 -8.17
N CYS A 421 45.65 2.88 -8.18
CA CYS A 421 46.76 3.13 -9.04
C CYS A 421 48.04 3.38 -8.21
N SER A 422 49.24 3.22 -8.82
CA SER A 422 50.50 3.65 -8.23
C SER A 422 50.68 5.17 -8.43
N THR A 423 51.33 5.84 -7.49
CA THR A 423 51.55 7.30 -7.56
C THR A 423 52.41 7.73 -8.74
N ASP A 424 53.23 6.81 -9.31
CA ASP A 424 54.19 7.08 -10.38
C ASP A 424 53.63 6.88 -11.80
N GLN A 425 52.45 6.27 -11.96
CA GLN A 425 51.83 6.07 -13.26
C GLN A 425 50.68 7.07 -13.48
N ASP A 426 50.79 7.90 -14.51
CA ASP A 426 49.77 8.73 -15.16
C ASP A 426 49.43 10.07 -14.55
N ARG A 427 50.28 11.06 -14.81
CA ARG A 427 49.91 12.48 -14.73
C ARG A 427 49.15 13.00 -15.97
N SER A 428 49.07 12.27 -17.07
CA SER A 428 48.62 12.88 -18.34
C SER A 428 47.37 12.29 -18.99
N GLU A 429 46.93 11.04 -18.74
CA GLU A 429 45.76 10.46 -19.46
C GLU A 429 45.02 9.36 -18.67
N GLY A 430 44.75 9.53 -17.39
CA GLY A 430 43.97 8.58 -16.63
C GLY A 430 42.48 8.61 -17.00
N PRO A 431 41.73 7.50 -16.82
CA PRO A 431 40.29 7.46 -17.10
C PRO A 431 39.58 8.58 -16.33
N LYS A 432 38.52 9.14 -16.97
CA LYS A 432 37.70 10.19 -16.35
C LYS A 432 37.07 9.64 -15.05
N VAL A 433 37.57 10.10 -13.91
CA VAL A 433 37.13 9.65 -12.58
C VAL A 433 36.32 10.75 -11.90
N ASP A 434 35.38 10.36 -11.07
CA ASP A 434 34.53 11.29 -10.32
C ASP A 434 35.22 11.86 -9.10
N LYS A 435 36.12 11.08 -8.49
CA LYS A 435 36.94 11.49 -7.36
C LYS A 435 38.29 10.80 -7.41
N ARG A 436 39.34 11.58 -7.19
CA ARG A 436 40.70 11.07 -6.98
C ARG A 436 41.07 11.29 -5.52
N VAL A 437 41.57 10.25 -4.87
CA VAL A 437 42.06 10.26 -3.49
C VAL A 437 43.52 9.82 -3.52
N VAL A 438 44.42 10.60 -2.96
CA VAL A 438 45.85 10.29 -2.92
C VAL A 438 46.23 9.98 -1.48
N PHE A 439 46.85 8.84 -1.23
CA PHE A 439 47.45 8.47 0.04
C PHE A 439 48.94 8.85 -0.02
N ILE A 440 49.38 9.75 0.84
CA ILE A 440 50.76 10.20 0.92
C ILE A 440 51.34 9.74 2.24
N GLN A 441 52.52 9.09 2.18
CA GLN A 441 53.27 8.66 3.35
C GLN A 441 54.25 9.73 3.90
N ASN A 442 54.51 10.84 3.16
CA ASN A 442 55.43 11.88 3.57
C ASN A 442 54.87 13.30 3.36
N GLU A 443 55.20 14.22 4.27
CA GLU A 443 54.68 15.59 4.36
C GLU A 443 55.10 16.56 3.24
N ASP A 444 55.88 16.16 2.26
CA ASP A 444 56.61 17.08 1.37
C ASP A 444 56.04 17.28 -0.04
N LEU A 445 54.79 16.97 -0.30
CA LEU A 445 54.23 17.19 -1.64
C LEU A 445 53.13 18.26 -1.65
N SER A 446 53.45 19.44 -2.15
CA SER A 446 52.51 20.44 -2.63
C SER A 446 51.74 19.89 -3.84
N VAL A 447 50.52 19.37 -3.65
CA VAL A 447 49.67 18.91 -4.73
C VAL A 447 48.60 19.94 -5.00
N GLN A 448 48.69 20.57 -6.16
CA GLN A 448 47.57 21.30 -6.78
C GLN A 448 46.57 20.31 -7.32
N GLU A 449 45.29 20.46 -6.96
CA GLU A 449 44.12 19.72 -7.43
C GLU A 449 43.93 18.29 -6.86
N GLY A 450 43.26 18.21 -5.74
CA GLY A 450 42.71 16.98 -5.13
C GLY A 450 42.78 17.09 -3.62
N LYS A 451 41.68 16.91 -2.93
CA LYS A 451 41.71 16.85 -1.46
C LYS A 451 42.59 15.69 -1.02
N ILE A 452 43.71 16.01 -0.42
CA ILE A 452 44.66 15.06 0.14
C ILE A 452 44.13 14.64 1.50
N LEU A 453 43.89 13.35 1.67
CA LEU A 453 43.75 12.76 2.99
C LEU A 453 45.14 12.16 3.32
N SER A 454 45.91 12.81 4.16
CA SER A 454 47.09 12.22 4.78
C SER A 454 46.64 11.09 5.68
N MET A 455 47.03 9.85 5.35
CA MET A 455 46.54 8.69 6.10
C MET A 455 47.66 7.70 6.33
N ASP A 456 48.06 7.55 7.55
CA ASP A 456 48.83 6.40 7.99
C ASP A 456 47.94 5.16 8.10
N VAL A 457 46.62 5.32 8.33
CA VAL A 457 45.63 4.24 8.47
C VAL A 457 44.27 4.70 7.97
N LEU A 458 43.59 3.84 7.20
CA LEU A 458 42.20 4.02 6.78
C LEU A 458 41.30 3.78 8.01
N ASN A 459 40.80 4.84 8.62
CA ASN A 459 39.92 4.74 9.78
C ASN A 459 38.44 5.01 9.43
N ALA A 460 37.53 4.71 10.37
CA ALA A 460 36.09 4.90 10.19
C ALA A 460 35.70 6.34 9.85
N GLY A 461 36.42 7.35 10.36
CA GLY A 461 36.19 8.76 10.07
C GLY A 461 36.47 9.10 8.61
N HIS A 462 37.55 8.54 8.05
CA HIS A 462 37.93 8.73 6.65
C HIS A 462 36.92 8.08 5.70
N ILE A 463 36.42 6.88 6.05
CA ILE A 463 35.37 6.20 5.29
C ILE A 463 34.08 7.02 5.34
N ALA A 464 33.73 7.57 6.49
CA ALA A 464 32.54 8.42 6.63
C ALA A 464 32.67 9.72 5.80
N ALA A 465 33.83 10.34 5.77
CA ALA A 465 34.12 11.52 4.95
C ALA A 465 34.00 11.19 3.45
N LEU A 466 34.57 10.08 3.00
CA LEU A 466 34.40 9.59 1.62
C LEU A 466 32.95 9.31 1.26
N LYS A 467 32.21 8.66 2.14
CA LYS A 467 30.76 8.43 1.96
C LYS A 467 30.01 9.74 1.77
N HIS A 468 30.29 10.72 2.59
CA HIS A 468 29.67 12.05 2.49
C HIS A 468 30.03 12.75 1.16
N GLU A 469 31.30 12.78 0.79
CA GLU A 469 31.72 13.38 -0.48
C GLU A 469 31.12 12.68 -1.70
N MET A 470 31.14 11.35 -1.71
CA MET A 470 30.50 10.56 -2.80
C MET A 470 29.00 10.83 -2.87
N GLY A 471 28.33 10.96 -1.73
CA GLY A 471 26.94 11.38 -1.65
C GLY A 471 26.71 12.75 -2.29
N THR A 472 27.57 13.73 -2.00
CA THR A 472 27.53 15.09 -2.57
C THR A 472 27.69 15.07 -4.09
N ILE A 473 28.71 14.36 -4.60
CA ILE A 473 28.97 14.25 -6.05
C ILE A 473 27.77 13.59 -6.75
N ARG A 474 27.20 12.54 -6.17
CA ARG A 474 26.01 11.89 -6.70
C ARG A 474 24.83 12.85 -6.77
N SER A 475 24.58 13.61 -5.70
CA SER A 475 23.51 14.60 -5.64
C SER A 475 23.68 15.71 -6.68
N GLN A 476 24.90 16.20 -6.88
CA GLN A 476 25.20 17.19 -7.93
C GLN A 476 24.96 16.63 -9.33
N LYS A 477 25.42 15.41 -9.62
CA LYS A 477 25.17 14.75 -10.90
C LYS A 477 23.68 14.52 -11.15
N LEU A 478 22.93 14.11 -10.12
CA LEU A 478 21.49 13.95 -10.19
C LEU A 478 20.80 15.28 -10.45
N LEU A 479 21.21 16.36 -9.76
CA LEU A 479 20.69 17.71 -9.93
C LEU A 479 20.88 18.22 -11.37
N ILE A 480 22.06 18.03 -11.95
CA ILE A 480 22.34 18.40 -13.35
C ILE A 480 21.40 17.65 -14.30
N LYS A 481 21.21 16.34 -14.08
CA LYS A 481 20.29 15.54 -14.88
C LYS A 481 18.85 16.02 -14.72
N LEU A 482 18.39 16.22 -13.48
CA LEU A 482 17.03 16.69 -13.20
C LEU A 482 16.74 18.05 -13.87
N ASN A 483 17.65 19.01 -13.75
CA ASN A 483 17.49 20.33 -14.36
C ASN A 483 17.49 20.28 -15.90
N LYS A 484 18.11 19.24 -16.48
CA LYS A 484 18.09 19.02 -17.94
C LYS A 484 16.72 18.53 -18.43
N TYR A 485 16.05 17.67 -17.65
CA TYR A 485 14.80 17.00 -18.07
C TYR A 485 13.54 17.62 -17.47
N PHE A 486 13.63 18.25 -16.28
CA PHE A 486 12.49 18.82 -15.58
C PHE A 486 12.67 20.31 -15.31
N ARG A 487 11.58 21.06 -15.35
CA ARG A 487 11.45 22.32 -14.63
C ARG A 487 11.10 21.97 -13.19
N ARG A 488 11.90 22.47 -12.23
CA ARG A 488 11.77 22.15 -10.81
C ARG A 488 11.38 23.39 -10.02
N GLU A 489 10.40 23.20 -9.12
CA GLU A 489 9.97 24.25 -8.22
C GLU A 489 9.64 23.64 -6.84
N THR A 490 10.00 24.36 -5.76
CA THR A 490 9.62 23.98 -4.39
C THR A 490 8.59 24.97 -3.90
N ILE A 491 7.43 24.46 -3.48
CA ILE A 491 6.27 25.23 -3.06
C ILE A 491 6.00 24.92 -1.59
N PHE A 492 5.78 25.95 -0.79
CA PHE A 492 5.38 25.80 0.61
C PHE A 492 3.86 25.89 0.70
N ILE A 493 3.25 24.86 1.27
CA ILE A 493 1.82 24.82 1.51
C ILE A 493 1.49 25.66 2.76
N ASP A 494 0.40 26.42 2.70
CA ASP A 494 -0.05 27.28 3.81
C ASP A 494 -0.31 26.45 5.08
N PRO A 495 0.39 26.75 6.20
CA PRO A 495 0.24 26.01 7.45
C PRO A 495 -1.15 26.15 8.10
N PHE A 496 -1.87 27.22 7.84
CA PHE A 496 -3.20 27.46 8.43
C PHE A 496 -4.31 26.72 7.68
N ALA A 497 -4.12 26.46 6.38
CA ALA A 497 -5.11 25.85 5.52
C ALA A 497 -4.88 24.34 5.29
N SER A 498 -3.80 23.73 5.79
CA SER A 498 -3.44 22.36 5.47
C SER A 498 -3.27 21.48 6.71
N LYS A 499 -4.37 20.94 7.20
CA LYS A 499 -4.37 19.97 8.32
C LYS A 499 -4.70 18.53 7.86
N ARG A 500 -5.27 18.37 6.67
CA ARG A 500 -5.74 17.10 6.11
C ARG A 500 -5.20 16.90 4.70
N LYS A 501 -5.22 15.64 4.21
CA LYS A 501 -4.83 15.28 2.85
C LYS A 501 -5.63 16.10 1.82
N GLU A 502 -6.94 16.18 1.98
CA GLU A 502 -7.85 16.87 1.07
C GLU A 502 -7.52 18.38 0.94
N ASP A 503 -7.13 19.02 2.05
CA ASP A 503 -6.78 20.44 2.05
C ASP A 503 -5.46 20.68 1.29
N ALA A 504 -4.48 19.79 1.47
CA ALA A 504 -3.23 19.84 0.72
C ALA A 504 -3.46 19.60 -0.78
N LEU A 505 -4.30 18.62 -1.14
CA LEU A 505 -4.63 18.32 -2.54
C LEU A 505 -5.35 19.47 -3.23
N ARG A 506 -6.26 20.17 -2.56
CA ARG A 506 -6.92 21.39 -3.10
C ARG A 506 -5.93 22.50 -3.40
N GLN A 507 -4.92 22.71 -2.55
CA GLN A 507 -3.88 23.72 -2.79
C GLN A 507 -2.99 23.34 -3.98
N ILE A 508 -2.66 22.04 -4.12
CA ILE A 508 -1.94 21.53 -5.29
C ILE A 508 -2.76 21.74 -6.56
N GLU A 509 -4.04 21.41 -6.55
CA GLU A 509 -4.98 21.62 -7.64
C GLU A 509 -5.04 23.10 -8.05
N ALA A 510 -5.27 24.00 -7.09
CA ALA A 510 -5.30 25.43 -7.33
C ALA A 510 -3.97 25.95 -7.93
N PHE A 511 -2.82 25.46 -7.44
CA PHE A 511 -1.52 25.84 -7.97
C PHE A 511 -1.34 25.38 -9.43
N LEU A 512 -1.65 24.11 -9.74
CA LEU A 512 -1.52 23.57 -11.08
C LEU A 512 -2.43 24.29 -12.09
N SER A 513 -3.66 24.61 -11.67
CA SER A 513 -4.63 25.36 -12.49
C SER A 513 -4.19 26.81 -12.70
N THR A 514 -3.75 27.51 -11.65
CA THR A 514 -3.31 28.92 -11.73
C THR A 514 -2.06 29.07 -12.61
N LYS A 515 -1.17 28.09 -12.59
CA LYS A 515 0.05 28.06 -13.42
C LYS A 515 -0.18 27.48 -14.81
N GLU A 516 -1.41 27.09 -15.13
CA GLU A 516 -1.78 26.45 -16.41
C GLU A 516 -0.90 25.23 -16.75
N LEU A 517 -0.43 24.51 -15.72
CA LEU A 517 0.45 23.36 -15.88
C LEU A 517 -0.30 22.11 -16.35
N ALA A 518 -1.57 22.00 -16.01
CA ALA A 518 -2.45 20.93 -16.46
C ALA A 518 -3.90 21.41 -16.51
N LYS A 519 -4.71 20.79 -17.40
CA LYS A 519 -6.15 21.01 -17.42
C LYS A 519 -6.82 20.38 -16.21
N GLU A 520 -7.92 20.95 -15.72
CA GLU A 520 -8.66 20.51 -14.54
C GLU A 520 -9.00 19.00 -14.57
N ALA A 521 -9.50 18.49 -15.69
CA ALA A 521 -9.82 17.07 -15.85
C ALA A 521 -8.62 16.13 -15.64
N PHE A 522 -7.39 16.56 -16.00
CA PHE A 522 -6.18 15.76 -15.77
C PHE A 522 -5.73 15.81 -14.31
N ILE A 523 -5.92 16.95 -13.65
CA ILE A 523 -5.62 17.12 -12.22
C ILE A 523 -6.58 16.26 -11.41
N GLU A 524 -7.88 16.35 -11.65
CA GLU A 524 -8.89 15.52 -11.00
C GLU A 524 -8.59 14.03 -11.16
N ARG A 525 -8.24 13.59 -12.36
CA ARG A 525 -7.87 12.20 -12.63
C ARG A 525 -6.63 11.77 -11.82
N ALA A 526 -5.58 12.58 -11.79
CA ALA A 526 -4.36 12.29 -11.04
C ALA A 526 -4.63 12.19 -9.52
N LEU A 527 -5.50 13.06 -9.00
CA LEU A 527 -5.90 13.04 -7.59
C LEU A 527 -6.79 11.83 -7.26
N MET A 528 -7.66 11.42 -8.19
CA MET A 528 -8.44 10.19 -8.06
C MET A 528 -7.53 8.95 -8.07
N GLU A 529 -6.56 8.88 -8.99
CA GLU A 529 -5.58 7.80 -9.06
C GLU A 529 -4.77 7.70 -7.75
N ASP A 530 -4.35 8.83 -7.16
CA ASP A 530 -3.66 8.84 -5.86
C ASP A 530 -4.55 8.34 -4.71
N ASN A 531 -5.84 8.61 -4.74
CA ASN A 531 -6.75 8.10 -3.71
C ASN A 531 -6.93 6.58 -3.79
N VAL A 532 -6.86 6.01 -4.99
CA VAL A 532 -7.03 4.55 -5.23
C VAL A 532 -5.75 3.78 -4.99
N ASN A 533 -4.65 4.29 -5.54
CA ASN A 533 -3.36 3.61 -5.60
C ASN A 533 -2.21 4.58 -5.30
N PRO A 534 -2.14 5.13 -4.08
CA PRO A 534 -1.19 6.17 -3.74
C PRO A 534 0.25 5.65 -3.83
N ILE A 535 1.14 6.48 -4.37
CA ILE A 535 2.58 6.21 -4.38
C ILE A 535 3.20 7.00 -3.23
N PHE A 536 3.65 6.33 -2.18
CA PHE A 536 4.28 7.02 -1.06
C PHE A 536 5.41 6.20 -0.43
N TRP A 537 6.46 6.90 0.00
CA TRP A 537 7.60 6.35 0.73
C TRP A 537 7.44 6.56 2.22
N ARG A 538 7.21 5.52 3.00
CA ARG A 538 7.15 5.61 4.47
C ARG A 538 8.45 6.16 5.05
N SER A 539 9.60 5.58 4.68
CA SER A 539 10.92 5.98 5.20
C SER A 539 11.34 7.40 4.84
N LYS A 540 10.80 7.98 3.78
CA LYS A 540 11.08 9.35 3.31
C LYS A 540 9.98 10.34 3.65
N LYS A 541 8.86 9.88 4.18
CA LYS A 541 7.63 10.67 4.46
C LYS A 541 7.17 11.47 3.24
N ALA A 542 7.28 10.88 2.07
CA ALA A 542 7.04 11.52 0.79
C ALA A 542 5.95 10.79 -0.01
N ALA A 543 5.06 11.54 -0.64
CA ALA A 543 4.10 11.04 -1.63
C ALA A 543 4.46 11.53 -3.03
N LEU A 544 4.07 10.78 -4.06
CA LEU A 544 4.24 11.15 -5.47
C LEU A 544 2.88 11.09 -6.19
N ILE A 545 2.49 12.19 -6.79
CA ILE A 545 1.34 12.31 -7.67
C ILE A 545 1.84 12.46 -9.10
N ILE A 546 1.30 11.67 -10.03
CA ILE A 546 1.67 11.72 -11.44
C ILE A 546 0.51 12.29 -12.23
N CYS A 547 0.69 13.48 -12.80
CA CYS A 547 -0.29 14.16 -13.64
C CYS A 547 0.15 14.06 -15.11
N SER A 548 -0.55 13.24 -15.90
CA SER A 548 -0.30 13.11 -17.33
C SER A 548 -1.03 14.23 -18.09
N ILE A 549 -0.38 14.84 -19.08
CA ILE A 549 -0.94 15.93 -19.92
C ILE A 549 -0.84 15.58 -21.40
N ASP A 550 -1.76 16.11 -22.24
CA ASP A 550 -1.86 15.76 -23.66
C ASP A 550 -0.90 16.52 -24.59
N TYR A 551 -0.17 17.54 -24.08
CA TYR A 551 0.65 18.40 -24.92
C TYR A 551 2.10 18.48 -24.45
N SER A 552 3.00 18.73 -25.40
CA SER A 552 4.46 18.72 -25.23
C SER A 552 4.99 19.97 -24.54
N SER A 553 4.59 20.24 -23.30
CA SER A 553 5.36 21.17 -22.45
C SER A 553 6.58 20.43 -21.87
N LYS A 554 7.58 21.17 -21.40
CA LYS A 554 8.66 20.55 -20.61
C LYS A 554 8.04 19.89 -19.39
N ASN A 555 8.52 18.69 -19.05
CA ASN A 555 8.13 18.00 -17.83
C ASN A 555 8.43 18.86 -16.60
N HIS A 556 7.51 18.88 -15.64
CA HIS A 556 7.68 19.59 -14.39
C HIS A 556 7.76 18.59 -13.23
N LEU A 557 8.72 18.80 -12.33
CA LEU A 557 8.82 18.10 -11.06
C LEU A 557 8.68 19.12 -9.93
N LEU A 558 7.52 19.15 -9.32
CA LEU A 558 7.14 20.09 -8.28
C LEU A 558 7.26 19.40 -6.92
N LYS A 559 7.86 20.09 -5.94
CA LYS A 559 8.00 19.62 -4.56
C LYS A 559 7.18 20.51 -3.64
N PHE A 560 6.11 19.99 -3.11
CA PHE A 560 5.29 20.67 -2.11
C PHE A 560 5.77 20.27 -0.70
N ARG A 561 6.14 21.26 0.11
CA ARG A 561 6.51 21.07 1.51
C ARG A 561 5.31 21.36 2.40
N LEU A 562 4.99 20.40 3.25
CA LEU A 562 3.92 20.53 4.23
C LEU A 562 4.48 21.06 5.55
N PRO A 563 3.85 22.04 6.17
CA PRO A 563 4.29 22.60 7.46
C PRO A 563 4.13 21.62 8.61
N VAL A 564 3.16 20.71 8.48
CA VAL A 564 2.85 19.65 9.45
C VAL A 564 2.69 18.33 8.69
N GLN A 565 3.15 17.25 9.30
CA GLN A 565 2.94 15.92 8.74
C GLN A 565 1.46 15.57 8.72
N ILE A 566 0.94 15.19 7.55
CA ILE A 566 -0.45 14.78 7.36
C ILE A 566 -0.57 13.28 7.13
N LYS A 567 -1.71 12.71 7.48
CA LYS A 567 -2.05 11.31 7.17
C LYS A 567 -2.26 11.18 5.66
N TRP A 568 -1.55 10.24 5.01
CA TRP A 568 -1.70 10.01 3.58
C TRP A 568 -2.54 8.77 3.24
N ARG A 569 -2.52 7.75 4.07
CA ARG A 569 -3.31 6.53 3.91
C ARG A 569 -3.96 6.12 5.23
N GLU A 570 -5.22 5.70 5.18
CA GLU A 570 -6.03 5.36 6.36
C GLU A 570 -6.11 3.85 6.66
N ASN A 571 -5.37 2.97 5.98
CA ASN A 571 -5.36 1.55 6.34
C ASN A 571 -4.54 1.35 7.61
N ASN A 572 -5.19 1.03 8.71
CA ASN A 572 -4.72 0.63 10.06
C ASN A 572 -3.30 1.04 10.52
N GLU A 573 -2.44 1.57 9.63
CA GLU A 573 -1.15 2.16 9.93
C GLU A 573 -1.06 3.58 9.36
N LEU A 574 -0.78 4.52 10.25
CA LEU A 574 -0.61 5.94 9.99
C LEU A 574 0.66 6.21 9.17
N SER A 575 0.55 6.22 7.86
CA SER A 575 1.61 6.81 7.04
C SER A 575 1.51 8.33 7.10
N ARG A 576 2.61 8.98 7.53
CA ARG A 576 2.70 10.44 7.64
C ARG A 576 3.57 10.97 6.52
N VAL A 577 3.09 12.01 5.84
CA VAL A 577 3.77 12.67 4.72
C VAL A 577 4.04 14.12 5.10
N ASP A 578 5.27 14.59 4.82
CA ASP A 578 5.69 15.99 4.98
C ASP A 578 6.10 16.63 3.64
N LYS A 579 6.16 15.82 2.57
CA LYS A 579 6.53 16.25 1.21
C LYS A 579 5.64 15.57 0.19
N ILE A 580 5.14 16.34 -0.78
CA ILE A 580 4.40 15.80 -1.91
C ILE A 580 5.15 16.19 -3.17
N TYR A 581 5.54 15.21 -3.95
CA TYR A 581 6.08 15.44 -5.28
C TYR A 581 4.97 15.32 -6.31
N VAL A 582 4.93 16.24 -7.25
CA VAL A 582 4.00 16.20 -8.38
C VAL A 582 4.80 16.18 -9.66
N LEU A 583 4.69 15.09 -10.40
CA LEU A 583 5.27 14.96 -11.73
C LEU A 583 4.21 15.32 -12.77
N VAL A 584 4.45 16.40 -13.53
CA VAL A 584 3.61 16.79 -14.67
C VAL A 584 4.37 16.45 -15.94
N THR A 585 3.85 15.52 -16.74
CA THR A 585 4.51 15.01 -17.95
C THR A 585 3.48 14.57 -19.00
N ALA A 586 3.84 14.66 -20.27
CA ALA A 586 2.95 14.21 -21.36
C ALA A 586 2.77 12.68 -21.32
N LYS A 587 3.88 11.94 -21.23
CA LYS A 587 3.89 10.48 -21.09
C LYS A 587 5.05 10.09 -20.17
N PRO A 588 4.77 9.61 -18.95
CA PRO A 588 5.83 9.17 -18.04
C PRO A 588 6.56 7.97 -18.64
N ASP A 589 7.88 8.06 -18.72
CA ASP A 589 8.75 6.97 -19.18
C ASP A 589 9.63 6.43 -18.03
N VAL A 590 10.35 5.34 -18.29
CA VAL A 590 11.24 4.69 -17.30
C VAL A 590 12.32 5.65 -16.82
N LYS A 591 12.82 6.53 -17.70
CA LYS A 591 13.88 7.49 -17.37
C LYS A 591 13.37 8.58 -16.42
N ASP A 592 12.19 9.13 -16.70
CA ASP A 592 11.52 10.10 -15.83
C ASP A 592 11.30 9.50 -14.45
N MET A 593 10.76 8.27 -14.39
CA MET A 593 10.53 7.55 -13.13
C MET A 593 11.82 7.25 -12.38
N SER A 594 12.89 6.87 -13.08
CA SER A 594 14.21 6.64 -12.47
C SER A 594 14.79 7.93 -11.86
N LEU A 595 14.63 9.07 -12.52
CA LEU A 595 15.12 10.36 -12.01
C LEU A 595 14.31 10.83 -10.80
N VAL A 596 12.98 10.71 -10.87
CA VAL A 596 12.07 11.06 -9.75
C VAL A 596 12.32 10.14 -8.55
N PHE A 597 12.45 8.84 -8.79
CA PHE A 597 12.78 7.86 -7.75
C PHE A 597 14.06 8.24 -7.00
N ARG A 598 15.11 8.56 -7.74
CA ARG A 598 16.41 8.96 -7.16
C ARG A 598 16.33 10.29 -6.41
N GLU A 599 15.59 11.27 -6.93
CA GLU A 599 15.37 12.54 -6.25
C GLU A 599 14.73 12.31 -4.87
N ILE A 600 13.66 11.51 -4.80
CA ILE A 600 12.99 11.23 -3.53
C ILE A 600 13.87 10.40 -2.59
N GLN A 601 14.64 9.44 -3.14
CA GLN A 601 15.48 8.54 -2.35
C GLN A 601 16.69 9.26 -1.74
N PHE A 602 17.35 10.15 -2.49
CA PHE A 602 18.65 10.72 -2.10
C PHE A 602 18.59 12.17 -1.59
N ASN A 603 17.41 12.80 -1.59
CA ASN A 603 17.23 14.23 -1.27
C ASN A 603 17.48 14.62 0.21
N ARG A 604 18.19 13.81 0.99
CA ARG A 604 18.64 14.19 2.36
C ARG A 604 19.86 15.09 2.38
N LEU A 605 20.58 15.25 1.26
CA LEU A 605 21.89 15.93 1.23
C LEU A 605 21.82 17.39 0.77
N LEU A 606 20.66 17.88 0.34
CA LEU A 606 20.47 19.26 -0.12
C LEU A 606 19.53 20.08 0.79
N GLU A 607 19.12 19.54 1.92
CA GLU A 607 18.43 20.23 3.02
C GLU A 607 19.44 20.61 4.12
#